data_dce09625855e244c880266fcd2142440
#
_entry.id   dce09625855e244c880266fcd2142440
#
_cell.length_a   1.000
_cell.length_b   1.000
_cell.length_c   1.000
_cell.angle_alpha   90.00
_cell.angle_beta   90.00
_cell.angle_gamma   90.00
#
_symmetry.space_group_name_H-M   'P 1'
#
loop_
_entity.id
_entity.type
_entity.pdbx_description
1 polymer ?
#
loop_
_entity_poly.entity_id
_entity_poly.type
_entity_poly.pdbx_seq_one_letter_code
_entity_poly.pdbx_strand_id
1 'polypeptide(L)'
;QPLWDGKASLNGKRILLWCEQGIGDTLNWSSCLPLVTSRAKHCILECQEKLVPLLKRSFPDVEVRAEDRSQDKERDDFDIHLPMGSLYKHFLDDIIEKPRSDAYLVPDPDRVIYWKDRLKSLGKGPYIGIGWKSSEMNPKRLPNYSSISEWSEILSIPDVTFINLQSKDFVDDLAKVKDELGVTVHNFDDLD
;
A
#
# COMPACT_ATOMS: atom_id res chain seq x y z
N GLN A 1 4.69 -11.95 -24.83
CA GLN A 1 6.06 -11.37 -24.76
C GLN A 1 6.88 -12.11 -23.66
N PRO A 2 8.22 -12.12 -23.74
CA PRO A 2 9.05 -12.86 -22.81
C PRO A 2 9.11 -12.21 -21.41
N LEU A 3 9.28 -13.08 -20.40
CA LEU A 3 9.61 -12.66 -19.04
C LEU A 3 11.05 -12.11 -18.98
N TRP A 4 11.24 -10.97 -18.34
CA TRP A 4 12.58 -10.41 -18.13
C TRP A 4 13.36 -11.25 -17.10
N ASP A 5 14.60 -11.58 -17.44
CA ASP A 5 15.49 -12.43 -16.63
C ASP A 5 16.32 -11.66 -15.59
N GLY A 6 16.18 -10.33 -15.54
CA GLY A 6 16.96 -9.43 -14.67
C GLY A 6 18.38 -9.14 -15.20
N LYS A 7 18.82 -9.73 -16.32
CA LYS A 7 20.16 -9.59 -16.89
C LYS A 7 20.16 -8.83 -18.20
N ALA A 8 19.16 -9.10 -19.05
CA ALA A 8 19.03 -8.41 -20.33
C ALA A 8 18.86 -6.90 -20.11
N SER A 9 19.56 -6.08 -20.92
CA SER A 9 19.46 -4.63 -20.83
C SER A 9 18.03 -4.15 -21.08
N LEU A 10 17.56 -3.26 -20.22
CA LEU A 10 16.28 -2.56 -20.36
C LEU A 10 16.35 -1.38 -21.34
N ASN A 11 17.57 -0.99 -21.76
CA ASN A 11 17.75 0.14 -22.66
C ASN A 11 16.96 -0.05 -23.97
N GLY A 12 16.16 0.95 -24.33
CA GLY A 12 15.30 0.91 -25.52
C GLY A 12 14.09 -0.01 -25.41
N LYS A 13 13.86 -0.72 -24.30
CA LYS A 13 12.74 -1.65 -24.08
C LYS A 13 11.57 -0.99 -23.36
N ARG A 14 10.37 -1.41 -23.76
CA ARG A 14 9.11 -1.17 -23.02
C ARG A 14 8.89 -2.36 -22.08
N ILE A 15 8.78 -2.11 -20.80
CA ILE A 15 8.54 -3.17 -19.80
C ILE A 15 7.15 -3.03 -19.19
N LEU A 16 6.42 -4.15 -19.12
CA LEU A 16 5.19 -4.27 -18.35
C LEU A 16 5.51 -4.88 -16.98
N LEU A 17 5.15 -4.17 -15.94
CA LEU A 17 5.11 -4.66 -14.56
C LEU A 17 3.65 -4.98 -14.19
N TRP A 18 3.42 -6.10 -13.55
CA TRP A 18 2.08 -6.53 -13.15
C TRP A 18 2.06 -7.03 -11.70
N CYS A 19 0.94 -6.80 -11.03
CA CYS A 19 0.78 -7.11 -9.62
C CYS A 19 0.23 -8.52 -9.44
N GLU A 20 1.01 -9.41 -8.81
CA GLU A 20 0.63 -10.80 -8.52
C GLU A 20 0.16 -11.01 -7.08
N GLN A 21 0.29 -10.00 -6.23
CA GLN A 21 0.00 -10.05 -4.79
C GLN A 21 -1.02 -8.98 -4.36
N GLY A 22 -1.13 -8.78 -3.05
CA GLY A 22 -2.05 -7.83 -2.47
C GLY A 22 -1.65 -6.36 -2.63
N ILE A 23 -2.53 -5.47 -2.18
CA ILE A 23 -2.33 -4.02 -2.23
C ILE A 23 -1.06 -3.59 -1.49
N GLY A 24 -0.85 -4.14 -0.28
CA GLY A 24 0.33 -3.82 0.52
C GLY A 24 1.64 -4.17 -0.18
N ASP A 25 1.66 -5.33 -0.87
CA ASP A 25 2.81 -5.77 -1.65
C ASP A 25 3.06 -4.82 -2.84
N THR A 26 2.00 -4.46 -3.57
CA THR A 26 2.09 -3.50 -4.68
C THR A 26 2.66 -2.16 -4.22
N LEU A 27 2.17 -1.63 -3.09
CA LEU A 27 2.68 -0.38 -2.52
C LEU A 27 4.15 -0.50 -2.15
N ASN A 28 4.55 -1.58 -1.47
CA ASN A 28 5.93 -1.79 -1.06
C ASN A 28 6.88 -1.89 -2.26
N TRP A 29 6.55 -2.71 -3.26
CA TRP A 29 7.39 -2.91 -4.44
C TRP A 29 7.42 -1.71 -5.38
N SER A 30 6.43 -0.83 -5.33
CA SER A 30 6.43 0.40 -6.13
C SER A 30 7.62 1.33 -5.80
N SER A 31 8.25 1.17 -4.63
CA SER A 31 9.52 1.84 -4.30
C SER A 31 10.65 1.58 -5.30
N CYS A 32 10.59 0.45 -6.03
CA CYS A 32 11.58 0.09 -7.06
C CYS A 32 11.31 0.71 -8.44
N LEU A 33 10.13 1.32 -8.67
CA LEU A 33 9.78 1.87 -9.98
C LEU A 33 10.82 2.85 -10.56
N PRO A 34 11.41 3.76 -9.77
CA PRO A 34 12.45 4.65 -10.27
C PRO A 34 13.69 3.94 -10.80
N LEU A 35 14.03 2.75 -10.28
CA LEU A 35 15.14 1.94 -10.78
C LEU A 35 14.83 1.34 -12.16
N VAL A 36 13.56 1.05 -12.43
CA VAL A 36 13.10 0.58 -13.73
C VAL A 36 13.05 1.72 -14.73
N THR A 37 12.41 2.85 -14.38
CA THR A 37 12.26 4.01 -15.28
C THR A 37 13.58 4.63 -15.68
N SER A 38 14.60 4.59 -14.81
CA SER A 38 15.94 5.06 -15.15
C SER A 38 16.67 4.19 -16.19
N ARG A 39 16.20 2.99 -16.47
CA ARG A 39 16.86 2.01 -17.35
C ARG A 39 16.02 1.62 -18.57
N ALA A 40 14.71 1.62 -18.44
CA ALA A 40 13.78 1.26 -19.52
C ALA A 40 13.43 2.48 -20.38
N LYS A 41 13.10 2.24 -21.65
CA LYS A 41 12.54 3.27 -22.53
C LYS A 41 11.16 3.70 -22.08
N HIS A 42 10.36 2.75 -21.60
CA HIS A 42 8.99 2.98 -21.11
C HIS A 42 8.61 1.93 -20.07
N CYS A 43 7.99 2.35 -19.01
CA CYS A 43 7.51 1.48 -17.94
C CYS A 43 5.99 1.55 -17.85
N ILE A 44 5.33 0.41 -17.97
CA ILE A 44 3.91 0.23 -17.81
C ILE A 44 3.68 -0.54 -16.51
N LEU A 45 2.81 -0.05 -15.64
CA LEU A 45 2.39 -0.74 -14.42
C LEU A 45 0.91 -1.07 -14.48
N GLU A 46 0.58 -2.35 -14.42
CA GLU A 46 -0.78 -2.83 -14.21
C GLU A 46 -1.00 -3.20 -12.75
N CYS A 47 -1.98 -2.55 -12.14
CA CYS A 47 -2.30 -2.75 -10.72
C CYS A 47 -3.82 -2.74 -10.49
N GLN A 48 -4.23 -3.03 -9.26
CA GLN A 48 -5.63 -2.93 -8.87
C GLN A 48 -6.14 -1.50 -9.10
N GLU A 49 -7.36 -1.39 -9.63
CA GLU A 49 -7.98 -0.13 -10.06
C GLU A 49 -7.91 0.97 -8.99
N LYS A 50 -8.14 0.61 -7.74
CA LYS A 50 -8.11 1.57 -6.63
C LYS A 50 -6.73 2.18 -6.34
N LEU A 51 -5.65 1.56 -6.78
CA LEU A 51 -4.29 2.09 -6.63
C LEU A 51 -3.87 3.02 -7.78
N VAL A 52 -4.57 2.99 -8.91
CA VAL A 52 -4.20 3.76 -10.10
C VAL A 52 -4.05 5.26 -9.84
N PRO A 53 -4.98 5.95 -9.14
CA PRO A 53 -4.83 7.38 -8.88
C PRO A 53 -3.60 7.72 -8.02
N LEU A 54 -3.34 6.91 -6.99
CA LEU A 54 -2.19 7.08 -6.10
C LEU A 54 -0.87 6.89 -6.85
N LEU A 55 -0.75 5.78 -7.59
CA LEU A 55 0.49 5.43 -8.28
C LEU A 55 0.77 6.36 -9.47
N LYS A 56 -0.25 6.80 -10.21
CA LYS A 56 -0.09 7.84 -11.25
C LYS A 56 0.48 9.13 -10.69
N ARG A 57 -0.02 9.57 -9.54
CA ARG A 57 0.45 10.80 -8.87
C ARG A 57 1.86 10.65 -8.33
N SER A 58 2.20 9.45 -7.83
CA SER A 58 3.49 9.16 -7.20
C SER A 58 4.62 8.92 -8.21
N PHE A 59 4.28 8.40 -9.38
CA PHE A 59 5.24 7.99 -10.41
C PHE A 59 4.83 8.52 -11.79
N PRO A 60 5.02 9.82 -12.06
CA PRO A 60 4.58 10.45 -13.31
C PRO A 60 5.27 9.89 -14.57
N ASP A 61 6.45 9.28 -14.41
CA ASP A 61 7.21 8.66 -15.49
C ASP A 61 6.77 7.22 -15.80
N VAL A 62 5.75 6.71 -15.10
CA VAL A 62 5.20 5.36 -15.28
C VAL A 62 3.79 5.46 -15.86
N GLU A 63 3.52 4.71 -16.92
CA GLU A 63 2.16 4.51 -17.40
C GLU A 63 1.42 3.55 -16.46
N VAL A 64 0.70 4.09 -15.49
CA VAL A 64 -0.10 3.28 -14.56
C VAL A 64 -1.50 3.07 -15.10
N ARG A 65 -1.98 1.83 -15.10
CA ARG A 65 -3.34 1.48 -15.51
C ARG A 65 -3.92 0.33 -14.68
N ALA A 66 -5.24 0.17 -14.72
CA ALA A 66 -5.90 -0.96 -14.09
C ALA A 66 -5.51 -2.27 -14.80
N GLU A 67 -5.43 -3.36 -14.03
CA GLU A 67 -5.20 -4.70 -14.58
C GLU A 67 -6.24 -5.05 -15.64
N ASP A 68 -5.79 -5.44 -16.83
CA ASP A 68 -6.64 -6.06 -17.85
C ASP A 68 -6.47 -7.58 -17.76
N ARG A 69 -7.46 -8.25 -17.17
CA ARG A 69 -7.48 -9.72 -17.03
C ARG A 69 -8.09 -10.43 -18.25
N SER A 70 -8.38 -9.72 -19.33
CA SER A 70 -8.84 -10.33 -20.57
C SER A 70 -7.70 -11.10 -21.22
N GLN A 71 -7.78 -12.44 -21.22
CA GLN A 71 -6.72 -13.34 -21.70
C GLN A 71 -6.61 -13.42 -23.23
N ASP A 72 -7.50 -12.78 -23.97
CA ASP A 72 -7.69 -13.03 -25.42
C ASP A 72 -7.07 -11.96 -26.32
N LYS A 73 -6.31 -11.00 -25.79
CA LYS A 73 -5.67 -9.97 -26.63
C LYS A 73 -4.18 -10.23 -26.80
N GLU A 74 -3.76 -10.45 -28.02
CA GLU A 74 -2.37 -10.30 -28.37
C GLU A 74 -1.91 -8.88 -28.06
N ARG A 75 -0.83 -8.74 -27.28
CA ARG A 75 -0.37 -7.44 -26.77
C ARG A 75 0.98 -7.11 -27.39
N ASP A 76 1.04 -5.93 -27.97
CA ASP A 76 2.23 -5.36 -28.62
C ASP A 76 2.70 -4.05 -27.99
N ASP A 77 2.08 -3.64 -26.89
CA ASP A 77 2.34 -2.39 -26.19
C ASP A 77 3.60 -2.47 -25.30
N PHE A 78 4.17 -3.67 -25.06
CA PHE A 78 5.43 -3.88 -24.34
C PHE A 78 6.30 -4.96 -25.03
N ASP A 79 7.59 -4.95 -24.73
CA ASP A 79 8.58 -5.87 -25.30
C ASP A 79 8.90 -7.03 -24.36
N ILE A 80 8.86 -6.77 -23.05
CA ILE A 80 9.14 -7.72 -21.95
C ILE A 80 8.21 -7.44 -20.78
N HIS A 81 8.04 -8.42 -19.89
CA HIS A 81 7.24 -8.23 -18.68
C HIS A 81 7.90 -8.82 -17.43
N LEU A 82 7.45 -8.38 -16.24
CA LEU A 82 7.90 -8.90 -14.95
C LEU A 82 6.81 -8.77 -13.89
N PRO A 83 6.61 -9.77 -13.01
CA PRO A 83 5.83 -9.57 -11.79
C PRO A 83 6.58 -8.62 -10.84
N MET A 84 5.84 -7.70 -10.20
CA MET A 84 6.46 -6.64 -9.37
C MET A 84 7.28 -7.21 -8.21
N GLY A 85 6.87 -8.32 -7.60
CA GLY A 85 7.61 -8.95 -6.51
C GLY A 85 9.02 -9.40 -6.88
N SER A 86 9.28 -9.61 -8.18
CA SER A 86 10.62 -9.96 -8.66
C SER A 86 11.58 -8.77 -8.72
N LEU A 87 11.10 -7.52 -8.61
CA LEU A 87 11.95 -6.32 -8.67
C LEU A 87 13.02 -6.33 -7.58
N TYR A 88 12.66 -6.66 -6.34
CA TYR A 88 13.63 -6.74 -5.24
C TYR A 88 14.79 -7.69 -5.54
N LYS A 89 14.49 -8.85 -6.16
CA LYS A 89 15.52 -9.81 -6.54
C LYS A 89 16.50 -9.24 -7.57
N HIS A 90 15.99 -8.47 -8.54
CA HIS A 90 16.80 -7.99 -9.65
C HIS A 90 17.51 -6.66 -9.37
N PHE A 91 17.04 -5.90 -8.39
CA PHE A 91 17.59 -4.61 -7.99
C PHE A 91 18.14 -4.59 -6.55
N LEU A 92 18.42 -5.77 -5.99
CA LEU A 92 18.86 -5.89 -4.59
C LEU A 92 20.14 -5.06 -4.33
N ASP A 93 21.11 -5.14 -5.21
CA ASP A 93 22.37 -4.42 -5.06
C ASP A 93 22.16 -2.89 -5.11
N ASP A 94 21.32 -2.41 -6.03
CA ASP A 94 20.95 -0.99 -6.11
C ASP A 94 20.24 -0.50 -4.82
N ILE A 95 19.37 -1.34 -4.25
CA ILE A 95 18.60 -1.02 -3.04
C ILE A 95 19.54 -0.95 -1.83
N ILE A 96 20.52 -1.86 -1.74
CA ILE A 96 21.49 -1.90 -0.65
C ILE A 96 22.47 -0.74 -0.75
N GLU A 97 22.98 -0.44 -1.95
CA GLU A 97 23.94 0.66 -2.17
C GLU A 97 23.31 2.03 -1.93
N LYS A 98 22.06 2.20 -2.28
CA LYS A 98 21.32 3.47 -2.16
C LYS A 98 19.95 3.23 -1.52
N PRO A 99 19.92 2.92 -0.23
CA PRO A 99 18.66 2.73 0.46
C PRO A 99 17.82 4.00 0.39
N ARG A 100 16.56 3.86 0.00
CA ARG A 100 15.64 4.98 -0.08
C ARG A 100 15.18 5.37 1.33
N SER A 101 15.46 6.60 1.72
CA SER A 101 15.04 7.16 3.01
C SER A 101 13.78 8.03 2.91
N ASP A 102 13.43 8.46 1.68
CA ASP A 102 12.37 9.41 1.46
C ASP A 102 11.03 8.74 1.12
N ALA A 103 9.95 9.40 1.50
CA ALA A 103 8.61 9.00 1.09
C ALA A 103 8.49 9.03 -0.44
N TYR A 104 7.99 7.94 -1.03
CA TYR A 104 7.84 7.82 -2.48
C TYR A 104 6.38 7.85 -2.95
N LEU A 105 5.44 7.71 -2.03
CA LEU A 105 4.03 7.86 -2.33
C LEU A 105 3.57 9.29 -2.08
N VAL A 106 2.91 9.87 -3.07
CA VAL A 106 2.39 11.24 -3.02
C VAL A 106 0.90 11.19 -2.69
N PRO A 107 0.48 11.67 -1.50
CA PRO A 107 -0.91 11.69 -1.14
C PRO A 107 -1.69 12.70 -2.00
N ASP A 108 -3.00 12.53 -2.06
CA ASP A 108 -3.89 13.52 -2.68
C ASP A 108 -3.98 14.75 -1.77
N PRO A 109 -3.64 15.96 -2.25
CA PRO A 109 -3.60 17.16 -1.42
C PRO A 109 -4.96 17.54 -0.86
N ASP A 110 -6.04 17.34 -1.62
CA ASP A 110 -7.40 17.68 -1.15
C ASP A 110 -7.85 16.69 -0.07
N ARG A 111 -7.50 15.41 -0.21
CA ARG A 111 -7.75 14.39 0.82
C ARG A 111 -6.92 14.67 2.08
N VAL A 112 -5.69 15.16 1.94
CA VAL A 112 -4.87 15.57 3.10
C VAL A 112 -5.53 16.70 3.88
N ILE A 113 -6.06 17.74 3.19
CA ILE A 113 -6.78 18.83 3.82
C ILE A 113 -8.04 18.32 4.52
N TYR A 114 -8.85 17.56 3.80
CA TYR A 114 -10.08 16.96 4.32
C TYR A 114 -9.85 16.17 5.62
N TRP A 115 -8.86 15.26 5.63
CA TRP A 115 -8.56 14.43 6.79
C TRP A 115 -7.96 15.24 7.95
N LYS A 116 -7.11 16.23 7.66
CA LYS A 116 -6.58 17.13 8.70
C LYS A 116 -7.69 17.87 9.44
N ASP A 117 -8.69 18.35 8.73
CA ASP A 117 -9.79 19.10 9.36
C ASP A 117 -10.72 18.16 10.14
N ARG A 118 -11.01 16.97 9.62
CA ARG A 118 -11.77 15.96 10.37
C ARG A 118 -11.07 15.51 11.64
N LEU A 119 -9.77 15.26 11.58
CA LEU A 119 -9.00 14.87 12.77
C LEU A 119 -8.98 15.99 13.81
N LYS A 120 -8.80 17.25 13.40
CA LYS A 120 -8.87 18.40 14.32
C LYS A 120 -10.20 18.52 15.05
N SER A 121 -11.31 18.11 14.43
CA SER A 121 -12.64 18.14 15.07
C SER A 121 -12.78 17.16 16.24
N LEU A 122 -11.91 16.15 16.33
CA LEU A 122 -11.88 15.18 17.44
C LEU A 122 -11.13 15.70 18.69
N GLY A 123 -10.43 16.83 18.59
CA GLY A 123 -9.64 17.42 19.66
C GLY A 123 -8.17 17.60 19.30
N LYS A 124 -7.32 17.75 20.33
CA LYS A 124 -5.87 17.84 20.13
C LYS A 124 -5.26 16.46 19.88
N GLY A 125 -4.33 16.38 18.91
CA GLY A 125 -3.47 15.20 18.75
C GLY A 125 -2.44 15.05 19.89
N PRO A 126 -1.65 13.99 19.85
CA PRO A 126 -1.39 13.17 18.66
C PRO A 126 -2.56 12.25 18.29
N TYR A 127 -2.73 12.07 16.96
CA TYR A 127 -3.68 11.10 16.41
C TYR A 127 -2.92 9.84 16.00
N ILE A 128 -3.36 8.69 16.50
CA ILE A 128 -2.71 7.41 16.22
C ILE A 128 -3.71 6.47 15.53
N GLY A 129 -3.42 6.13 14.28
CA GLY A 129 -4.17 5.11 13.54
C GLY A 129 -3.77 3.71 14.01
N ILE A 130 -4.75 2.86 14.29
CA ILE A 130 -4.53 1.48 14.74
C ILE A 130 -5.26 0.46 13.86
N GLY A 131 -4.59 -0.68 13.63
CA GLY A 131 -5.15 -1.86 12.99
C GLY A 131 -4.50 -3.09 13.61
N TRP A 132 -5.28 -4.06 14.07
CA TRP A 132 -4.81 -5.20 14.89
C TRP A 132 -4.97 -6.55 14.22
N LYS A 133 -5.66 -6.61 13.08
CA LYS A 133 -5.83 -7.85 12.30
C LYS A 133 -5.97 -7.58 10.80
N SER A 134 -5.67 -8.58 9.98
CA SER A 134 -5.89 -8.49 8.53
C SER A 134 -7.37 -8.60 8.18
N SER A 135 -7.76 -8.04 7.04
CA SER A 135 -9.11 -8.20 6.47
C SER A 135 -9.41 -9.64 6.04
N GLU A 136 -8.39 -10.49 5.87
CA GLU A 136 -8.55 -11.91 5.56
C GLU A 136 -8.40 -12.75 6.83
N MET A 137 -9.52 -13.22 7.36
CA MET A 137 -9.56 -14.16 8.48
C MET A 137 -9.37 -15.59 7.96
N ASN A 138 -8.15 -16.07 8.04
CA ASN A 138 -7.76 -17.42 7.63
C ASN A 138 -7.25 -18.18 8.86
N PRO A 139 -7.67 -19.44 9.11
CA PRO A 139 -7.22 -20.22 10.27
C PRO A 139 -5.70 -20.31 10.44
N LYS A 140 -4.94 -20.29 9.34
CA LYS A 140 -3.48 -20.29 9.38
C LYS A 140 -2.87 -18.96 9.85
N ARG A 141 -3.62 -17.87 9.76
CA ARG A 141 -3.18 -16.52 10.15
C ARG A 141 -3.66 -16.13 11.54
N LEU A 142 -4.70 -16.78 12.07
CA LEU A 142 -5.25 -16.47 13.40
C LEU A 142 -4.19 -16.36 14.52
N PRO A 143 -3.17 -17.23 14.60
CA PRO A 143 -2.14 -17.10 15.62
C PRO A 143 -1.27 -15.83 15.52
N ASN A 144 -1.33 -15.13 14.40
CA ASN A 144 -0.56 -13.91 14.15
C ASN A 144 -1.33 -12.63 14.50
N TYR A 145 -2.59 -12.75 14.93
CA TYR A 145 -3.41 -11.60 15.30
C TYR A 145 -3.52 -11.47 16.80
N SER A 146 -3.41 -10.25 17.28
CA SER A 146 -3.68 -9.92 18.67
C SER A 146 -5.17 -9.61 18.86
N SER A 147 -5.70 -9.91 20.06
CA SER A 147 -6.95 -9.31 20.50
C SER A 147 -6.73 -7.84 20.82
N ILE A 148 -7.67 -6.97 20.48
CA ILE A 148 -7.56 -5.55 20.85
C ILE A 148 -7.49 -5.33 22.37
N SER A 149 -8.02 -6.25 23.16
CA SER A 149 -7.92 -6.20 24.63
C SER A 149 -6.48 -6.32 25.14
N GLU A 150 -5.59 -6.95 24.38
CA GLU A 150 -4.17 -7.06 24.71
C GLU A 150 -3.41 -5.73 24.49
N TRP A 151 -4.09 -4.73 23.91
CA TRP A 151 -3.53 -3.39 23.66
C TRP A 151 -3.88 -2.40 24.77
N SER A 152 -4.39 -2.88 25.91
CA SER A 152 -4.86 -2.02 27.01
C SER A 152 -3.83 -0.99 27.46
N GLU A 153 -2.55 -1.37 27.58
CA GLU A 153 -1.48 -0.45 27.96
C GLU A 153 -1.27 0.66 26.92
N ILE A 154 -1.33 0.33 25.62
CA ILE A 154 -1.20 1.30 24.52
C ILE A 154 -2.42 2.22 24.50
N LEU A 155 -3.61 1.64 24.57
CA LEU A 155 -4.87 2.38 24.48
C LEU A 155 -5.10 3.29 25.69
N SER A 156 -4.44 3.02 26.82
CA SER A 156 -4.51 3.83 28.04
C SER A 156 -3.50 4.98 28.08
N ILE A 157 -2.70 5.21 27.04
CA ILE A 157 -1.77 6.34 26.96
C ILE A 157 -2.59 7.65 26.98
N PRO A 158 -2.32 8.56 27.94
CA PRO A 158 -3.08 9.80 28.07
C PRO A 158 -2.82 10.76 26.90
N ASP A 159 -3.77 11.64 26.65
CA ASP A 159 -3.68 12.72 25.66
C ASP A 159 -3.45 12.23 24.21
N VAL A 160 -3.86 11.00 23.89
CA VAL A 160 -3.82 10.40 22.55
C VAL A 160 -5.24 10.19 22.03
N THR A 161 -5.46 10.53 20.77
CA THR A 161 -6.70 10.24 20.04
C THR A 161 -6.47 9.06 19.10
N PHE A 162 -7.13 7.93 19.38
CA PHE A 162 -7.02 6.72 18.56
C PHE A 162 -8.04 6.71 17.42
N ILE A 163 -7.57 6.32 16.23
CA ILE A 163 -8.38 6.24 15.00
C ILE A 163 -8.37 4.80 14.51
N ASN A 164 -9.55 4.25 14.26
CA ASN A 164 -9.68 2.93 13.65
C ASN A 164 -9.23 2.96 12.18
N LEU A 165 -8.26 2.13 11.85
CA LEU A 165 -7.85 1.83 10.46
C LEU A 165 -8.15 0.37 10.07
N GLN A 166 -8.86 -0.36 10.93
CA GLN A 166 -9.30 -1.71 10.66
C GLN A 166 -10.50 -1.70 9.70
N SER A 167 -10.37 -2.35 8.54
CA SER A 167 -11.38 -2.30 7.49
C SER A 167 -12.60 -3.20 7.70
N LYS A 168 -12.47 -4.27 8.49
CA LYS A 168 -13.53 -5.27 8.73
C LYS A 168 -13.53 -5.78 10.16
N ASP A 169 -14.69 -6.29 10.61
CA ASP A 169 -14.86 -7.03 11.87
C ASP A 169 -14.34 -6.28 13.10
N PHE A 170 -14.57 -4.96 13.17
CA PHE A 170 -14.06 -4.10 14.23
C PHE A 170 -15.13 -3.63 15.22
N VAL A 171 -16.41 -3.71 14.88
CA VAL A 171 -17.50 -3.09 15.67
C VAL A 171 -17.53 -3.61 17.09
N ASP A 172 -17.55 -4.94 17.27
CA ASP A 172 -17.55 -5.58 18.57
C ASP A 172 -16.25 -5.31 19.35
N ASP A 173 -15.11 -5.29 18.66
CA ASP A 173 -13.82 -4.99 19.25
C ASP A 173 -13.78 -3.55 19.80
N LEU A 174 -14.31 -2.57 19.06
CA LEU A 174 -14.36 -1.18 19.51
C LEU A 174 -15.35 -0.98 20.67
N ALA A 175 -16.48 -1.66 20.63
CA ALA A 175 -17.43 -1.65 21.75
C ALA A 175 -16.78 -2.20 23.02
N LYS A 176 -16.09 -3.32 22.92
CA LYS A 176 -15.37 -3.94 24.04
C LYS A 176 -14.29 -3.02 24.63
N VAL A 177 -13.48 -2.35 23.80
CA VAL A 177 -12.48 -1.37 24.26
C VAL A 177 -13.14 -0.25 25.06
N LYS A 178 -14.27 0.26 24.56
CA LYS A 178 -15.00 1.32 25.24
C LYS A 178 -15.56 0.88 26.59
N ASP A 179 -16.13 -0.33 26.63
CA ASP A 179 -16.76 -0.87 27.85
C ASP A 179 -15.72 -1.27 28.92
N GLU A 180 -14.61 -1.91 28.51
CA GLU A 180 -13.60 -2.42 29.43
C GLU A 180 -12.57 -1.37 29.86
N LEU A 181 -12.20 -0.45 28.96
CA LEU A 181 -11.12 0.50 29.21
C LEU A 181 -11.60 1.97 29.30
N GLY A 182 -12.87 2.24 28.96
CA GLY A 182 -13.39 3.61 28.88
C GLY A 182 -12.79 4.45 27.74
N VAL A 183 -12.03 3.83 26.84
CA VAL A 183 -11.33 4.51 25.72
C VAL A 183 -12.22 4.51 24.49
N THR A 184 -12.30 5.67 23.84
CA THR A 184 -12.96 5.79 22.53
C THR A 184 -11.94 5.71 21.41
N VAL A 185 -12.08 4.69 20.55
CA VAL A 185 -11.38 4.62 19.28
C VAL A 185 -12.32 5.14 18.19
N HIS A 186 -11.98 6.24 17.55
CA HIS A 186 -12.83 6.90 16.57
C HIS A 186 -12.83 6.13 15.23
N ASN A 187 -14.03 5.90 14.69
CA ASN A 187 -14.20 5.28 13.38
C ASN A 187 -14.74 6.30 12.37
N PHE A 188 -14.30 6.17 11.13
CA PHE A 188 -14.80 6.93 10.01
C PHE A 188 -15.28 5.97 8.92
N ASP A 189 -16.56 6.06 8.55
CA ASP A 189 -17.18 5.13 7.60
C ASP A 189 -16.72 5.34 6.14
N ASP A 190 -16.04 6.45 5.87
CA ASP A 190 -15.54 6.86 4.55
C ASP A 190 -14.01 6.77 4.44
N LEU A 191 -13.39 5.89 5.20
CA LEU A 191 -11.94 5.69 5.21
C LEU A 191 -11.43 4.88 3.99
N ASP A 192 -12.30 4.18 3.27
CA ASP A 192 -11.98 3.34 2.09
C ASP A 192 -11.89 4.14 0.79
#